data_cc90e0c06330d52bfb26c26c4c64364f
#
_entry.id   cc90e0c06330d52bfb26c26c4c64364f
#
_cell.length_a   1.000
_cell.length_b   1.000
_cell.length_c   1.000
_cell.angle_alpha   90.00
_cell.angle_beta   90.00
_cell.angle_gamma   90.00
#
_symmetry.space_group_name_H-M   'P 1'
#
loop_
_entity.id
_entity.type
_entity.pdbx_description
1 polymer ?
#
loop_
_entity_poly.entity_id
_entity_poly.type
_entity_poly.pdbx_seq_one_letter_code
_entity_poly.pdbx_strand_id
1 'polypeptide(L)'
;MFQESDIEWLQVIGCMKKAGMSIKDIRQYIEMALQGDDTIDLRLAMFHHQQEVLKQQMVELQHTMEMVDYKCWYYETAKEAGTVDAPQKMELSEVPERFRKIRQELRTAPGTAAEI
;
A
#
# COMPACT_ATOMS: atom_id res chain seq x y z
N MET A 1 -3.66 -35.04 15.91
CA MET A 1 -5.04 -34.62 15.59
C MET A 1 -5.14 -33.09 15.66
N PHE A 2 -5.64 -32.46 14.61
CA PHE A 2 -5.83 -31.00 14.61
C PHE A 2 -7.00 -30.62 15.50
N GLN A 3 -6.78 -29.66 16.37
CA GLN A 3 -7.83 -29.02 17.15
C GLN A 3 -8.20 -27.69 16.48
N GLU A 4 -9.34 -27.16 16.85
CA GLU A 4 -9.82 -25.88 16.33
C GLU A 4 -8.82 -24.75 16.57
N SER A 5 -8.17 -24.75 17.73
CA SER A 5 -7.12 -23.80 18.08
C SER A 5 -5.90 -23.87 17.14
N ASP A 6 -5.58 -25.07 16.64
CA ASP A 6 -4.48 -25.23 15.69
C ASP A 6 -4.76 -24.58 14.35
N ILE A 7 -6.03 -24.61 13.92
CA ILE A 7 -6.47 -23.94 12.69
C ILE A 7 -6.34 -22.42 12.82
N GLU A 8 -6.73 -21.86 13.96
CA GLU A 8 -6.57 -20.43 14.23
C GLU A 8 -5.10 -20.02 14.18
N TRP A 9 -4.21 -20.82 14.74
CA TRP A 9 -2.78 -20.57 14.69
C TRP A 9 -2.26 -20.50 13.26
N LEU A 10 -2.66 -21.44 12.43
CA LEU A 10 -2.24 -21.48 11.03
C LEU A 10 -2.75 -20.25 10.27
N GLN A 11 -3.98 -19.83 10.55
CA GLN A 11 -4.56 -18.65 9.93
C GLN A 11 -3.83 -17.37 10.34
N VAL A 12 -3.50 -17.23 11.61
CA VAL A 12 -2.76 -16.06 12.12
C VAL A 12 -1.36 -16.02 11.51
N ILE A 13 -0.65 -17.14 11.49
CA ILE A 13 0.68 -17.22 10.87
C ILE A 13 0.62 -16.87 9.39
N GLY A 14 -0.37 -17.39 8.67
CA GLY A 14 -0.59 -17.05 7.27
C GLY A 14 -0.83 -15.56 7.06
N CYS A 15 -1.61 -14.94 7.94
CA CYS A 15 -1.88 -13.52 7.92
C CYS A 15 -0.60 -12.70 8.17
N MET A 16 0.22 -13.11 9.13
CA MET A 16 1.49 -12.46 9.45
C MET A 16 2.44 -12.51 8.24
N LYS A 17 2.50 -13.64 7.54
CA LYS A 17 3.29 -13.78 6.33
C LYS A 17 2.81 -12.85 5.21
N LYS A 18 1.52 -12.77 5.00
CA LYS A 18 0.92 -11.87 4.01
C LYS A 18 1.20 -10.41 4.34
N ALA A 19 1.25 -10.09 5.62
CA ALA A 19 1.56 -8.73 6.08
C ALA A 19 3.04 -8.38 5.96
N GLY A 20 3.88 -9.32 5.54
CA GLY A 20 5.31 -9.08 5.34
C GLY A 20 6.16 -9.21 6.57
N MET A 21 5.65 -9.83 7.66
CA MET A 21 6.45 -10.05 8.84
C MET A 21 7.58 -11.05 8.56
N SER A 22 8.74 -10.78 9.13
CA SER A 22 9.89 -11.66 8.96
C SER A 22 9.67 -13.00 9.66
N ILE A 23 10.36 -14.03 9.18
CA ILE A 23 10.32 -15.35 9.83
C ILE A 23 10.79 -15.24 11.28
N LYS A 24 11.78 -14.40 11.55
CA LYS A 24 12.30 -14.14 12.89
C LYS A 24 11.22 -13.61 13.82
N ASP A 25 10.44 -12.64 13.35
CA ASP A 25 9.38 -12.05 14.17
C ASP A 25 8.24 -13.02 14.38
N ILE A 26 7.90 -13.83 13.39
CA ILE A 26 6.87 -14.86 13.52
C ILE A 26 7.29 -15.90 14.56
N ARG A 27 8.54 -16.35 14.53
CA ARG A 27 9.08 -17.28 15.53
C ARG A 27 9.04 -16.68 16.93
N GLN A 28 9.41 -15.42 17.07
CA GLN A 28 9.39 -14.72 18.34
C GLN A 28 7.97 -14.67 18.91
N TYR A 29 6.98 -14.38 18.07
CA TYR A 29 5.58 -14.40 18.48
C TYR A 29 5.17 -15.78 18.99
N ILE A 30 5.52 -16.84 18.25
CA ILE A 30 5.18 -18.21 18.65
C ILE A 30 5.82 -18.55 20.01
N GLU A 31 7.09 -18.22 20.20
CA GLU A 31 7.79 -18.46 21.46
C GLU A 31 7.13 -17.72 22.62
N MET A 32 6.76 -16.45 22.40
CA MET A 32 6.07 -15.67 23.43
C MET A 32 4.71 -16.27 23.79
N ALA A 33 3.96 -16.72 22.79
CA ALA A 33 2.66 -17.35 23.03
C ALA A 33 2.80 -18.66 23.82
N LEU A 34 3.85 -19.42 23.58
CA LEU A 34 4.14 -20.64 24.32
C LEU A 34 4.57 -20.39 25.76
N GLN A 35 5.17 -19.22 26.04
CA GLN A 35 5.52 -18.82 27.39
C GLN A 35 4.30 -18.49 28.26
N GLY A 36 3.19 -18.12 27.63
CA GLY A 36 1.93 -17.87 28.32
C GLY A 36 1.65 -16.41 28.62
N ASP A 37 0.84 -16.18 29.62
CA ASP A 37 0.24 -14.86 29.90
C ASP A 37 1.24 -13.76 30.24
N ASP A 38 2.44 -14.11 30.69
CA ASP A 38 3.47 -13.12 31.00
C ASP A 38 3.91 -12.31 29.79
N THR A 39 3.61 -12.80 28.58
CA THR A 39 4.02 -12.15 27.33
C THR A 39 2.87 -11.44 26.60
N ILE A 40 1.69 -11.31 27.24
CA ILE A 40 0.53 -10.68 26.61
C ILE A 40 0.86 -9.26 26.13
N ASP A 41 1.48 -8.46 26.99
CA ASP A 41 1.81 -7.07 26.62
C ASP A 41 2.79 -7.00 25.45
N LEU A 42 3.77 -7.89 25.43
CA LEU A 42 4.75 -7.95 24.35
C LEU A 42 4.10 -8.37 23.02
N ARG A 43 3.19 -9.35 23.09
CA ARG A 43 2.45 -9.79 21.90
C ARG A 43 1.54 -8.69 21.38
N LEU A 44 0.87 -7.97 22.28
CA LEU A 44 0.01 -6.85 21.89
C LEU A 44 0.83 -5.75 21.22
N ALA A 45 1.98 -5.41 21.80
CA ALA A 45 2.88 -4.41 21.21
C ALA A 45 3.34 -4.82 19.82
N MET A 46 3.61 -6.08 19.59
CA MET A 46 4.01 -6.60 18.28
C MET A 46 2.90 -6.41 17.25
N PHE A 47 1.65 -6.70 17.60
CA PHE A 47 0.52 -6.50 16.68
C PHE A 47 0.19 -5.03 16.47
N HIS A 48 0.32 -4.17 17.49
CA HIS A 48 0.17 -2.73 17.31
C HIS A 48 1.20 -2.18 16.33
N HIS A 49 2.44 -2.63 16.44
CA HIS A 49 3.48 -2.24 15.50
C HIS A 49 3.13 -2.69 14.08
N GLN A 50 2.64 -3.92 13.93
CA GLN A 50 2.26 -4.43 12.62
C GLN A 50 1.09 -3.65 12.02
N GLN A 51 0.14 -3.21 12.84
CA GLN A 51 -0.95 -2.34 12.39
C GLN A 51 -0.41 -1.05 11.79
N GLU A 52 0.57 -0.42 12.45
CA GLU A 52 1.16 0.82 11.94
C GLU A 52 1.90 0.59 10.61
N VAL A 53 2.63 -0.51 10.49
CA VAL A 53 3.30 -0.88 9.25
C VAL A 53 2.29 -1.05 8.12
N LEU A 54 1.20 -1.77 8.37
CA LEU A 54 0.16 -2.00 7.37
C LEU A 54 -0.56 -0.71 6.97
N LYS A 55 -0.85 0.17 7.93
CA LYS A 55 -1.46 1.47 7.64
C LYS A 55 -0.58 2.29 6.71
N GLN A 56 0.72 2.29 6.94
CA GLN A 56 1.66 3.00 6.08
C GLN A 56 1.69 2.40 4.68
N GLN A 57 1.69 1.07 4.57
CA GLN A 57 1.64 0.39 3.28
C GLN A 57 0.35 0.71 2.52
N MET A 58 -0.78 0.80 3.23
CA MET A 58 -2.06 1.18 2.62
C MET A 58 -2.02 2.58 2.06
N VAL A 59 -1.44 3.53 2.79
CA VAL A 59 -1.30 4.92 2.34
C VAL A 59 -0.44 4.97 1.07
N GLU A 60 0.70 4.27 1.07
CA GLU A 60 1.60 4.22 -0.08
C GLU A 60 0.92 3.59 -1.29
N LEU A 61 0.20 2.51 -1.08
CA LEU A 61 -0.51 1.82 -2.14
C LEU A 61 -1.63 2.68 -2.72
N GLN A 62 -2.34 3.40 -1.86
CA GLN A 62 -3.39 4.32 -2.30
C GLN A 62 -2.82 5.45 -3.15
N HIS A 63 -1.67 6.00 -2.77
CA HIS A 63 -0.98 7.02 -3.56
C HIS A 63 -0.58 6.46 -4.94
N THR A 64 -0.10 5.22 -4.98
CA THR A 64 0.23 4.54 -6.24
C THR A 64 -1.02 4.37 -7.10
N MET A 65 -2.15 4.00 -6.48
CA MET A 65 -3.42 3.85 -7.19
C MET A 65 -3.87 5.17 -7.83
N GLU A 66 -3.72 6.27 -7.10
CA GLU A 66 -4.07 7.60 -7.63
C GLU A 66 -3.24 7.94 -8.86
N MET A 67 -1.97 7.60 -8.84
CA MET A 67 -1.08 7.81 -9.98
C MET A 67 -1.52 6.96 -11.18
N VAL A 68 -1.84 5.69 -10.95
CA VAL A 68 -2.32 4.80 -12.01
C VAL A 68 -3.65 5.29 -12.57
N ASP A 69 -4.57 5.71 -11.70
CA ASP A 69 -5.87 6.26 -12.13
C ASP A 69 -5.67 7.49 -13.00
N TYR A 70 -4.74 8.37 -12.61
CA TYR A 70 -4.38 9.54 -13.41
C TYR A 70 -3.87 9.15 -14.81
N LYS A 71 -3.02 8.14 -14.88
CA LYS A 71 -2.50 7.67 -16.17
C LYS A 71 -3.57 6.99 -17.01
N CYS A 72 -4.54 6.34 -16.41
CA CYS A 72 -5.70 5.82 -17.13
C CYS A 72 -6.48 6.95 -17.78
N TRP A 73 -6.79 7.99 -17.02
CA TRP A 73 -7.46 9.18 -17.57
C TRP A 73 -6.62 9.82 -18.66
N TYR A 74 -5.34 9.97 -18.44
CA TYR A 74 -4.40 10.59 -19.37
C TYR A 74 -4.42 9.89 -20.74
N TYR A 75 -4.29 8.57 -20.73
CA TYR A 75 -4.26 7.82 -21.98
C TYR A 75 -5.63 7.62 -22.61
N GLU A 76 -6.70 7.60 -21.83
CA GLU A 76 -8.05 7.61 -22.37
C GLU A 76 -8.31 8.91 -23.15
N THR A 77 -7.89 10.03 -22.60
CA THR A 77 -7.99 11.34 -23.25
C THR A 77 -7.13 11.38 -24.51
N ALA A 78 -5.90 10.88 -24.42
CA ALA A 78 -5.00 10.80 -25.58
C ALA A 78 -5.58 9.93 -26.70
N LYS A 79 -6.19 8.82 -26.32
CA LYS A 79 -6.81 7.89 -27.28
C LYS A 79 -7.95 8.56 -28.05
N GLU A 80 -8.81 9.28 -27.36
CA GLU A 80 -9.91 10.01 -27.98
C GLU A 80 -9.42 11.09 -28.95
N ALA A 81 -8.36 11.81 -28.56
CA ALA A 81 -7.79 12.87 -29.36
C ALA A 81 -6.85 12.36 -30.44
N GLY A 82 -6.39 11.14 -30.36
CA GLY A 82 -5.40 10.56 -31.26
C GLY A 82 -3.97 11.01 -31.01
N THR A 83 -3.70 11.73 -29.93
CA THR A 83 -2.37 12.22 -29.59
C THR A 83 -2.23 12.48 -28.10
N VAL A 84 -1.04 12.22 -27.56
CA VAL A 84 -0.71 12.54 -26.15
C VAL A 84 -0.58 14.05 -25.92
N ASP A 85 -0.47 14.84 -26.96
CA ASP A 85 -0.42 16.29 -26.86
C ASP A 85 -1.69 16.84 -26.18
N ALA A 86 -2.84 16.21 -26.42
CA ALA A 86 -4.11 16.67 -25.86
C ALA A 86 -4.10 16.71 -24.33
N PRO A 87 -3.85 15.60 -23.61
CA PRO A 87 -3.77 15.66 -22.14
C PRO A 87 -2.51 16.38 -21.66
N GLN A 88 -1.41 16.27 -22.38
CA GLN A 88 -0.13 16.85 -21.97
C GLN A 88 -0.17 18.37 -21.92
N LYS A 89 -0.79 19.00 -22.91
CA LYS A 89 -0.87 20.46 -23.03
C LYS A 89 -2.08 21.06 -22.32
N MET A 90 -2.91 20.23 -21.73
CA MET A 90 -4.11 20.65 -21.04
C MET A 90 -3.76 21.57 -19.85
N GLU A 91 -4.46 22.69 -19.76
CA GLU A 91 -4.32 23.59 -18.62
C GLU A 91 -4.82 22.90 -17.34
N LEU A 92 -4.24 23.24 -16.20
CA LEU A 92 -4.62 22.61 -14.93
C LEU A 92 -6.12 22.72 -14.66
N SER A 93 -6.74 23.82 -15.05
CA SER A 93 -8.19 24.03 -14.90
C SER A 93 -9.03 23.05 -15.72
N GLU A 94 -8.48 22.50 -16.78
CA GLU A 94 -9.16 21.53 -17.66
C GLU A 94 -8.98 20.10 -17.21
N VAL A 95 -7.98 19.85 -16.36
CA VAL A 95 -7.72 18.54 -15.77
C VAL A 95 -8.77 18.28 -14.69
N PRO A 96 -9.35 17.06 -14.63
CA PRO A 96 -10.26 16.73 -13.54
C PRO A 96 -9.66 17.05 -12.18
N GLU A 97 -10.46 17.63 -11.29
CA GLU A 97 -10.01 18.13 -9.99
C GLU A 97 -9.23 17.07 -9.22
N ARG A 98 -9.69 15.82 -9.23
CA ARG A 98 -9.05 14.72 -8.51
C ARG A 98 -7.62 14.44 -8.96
N PHE A 99 -7.23 14.87 -10.14
CA PHE A 99 -5.90 14.59 -10.72
C PHE A 99 -4.97 15.80 -10.71
N ARG A 100 -5.45 16.98 -10.34
CA ARG A 100 -4.65 18.22 -10.39
C ARG A 100 -3.42 18.16 -9.52
N LYS A 101 -3.60 17.66 -8.32
CA LYS A 101 -2.50 17.56 -7.35
C LYS A 101 -1.40 16.61 -7.83
N ILE A 102 -1.79 15.43 -8.30
CA ILE A 102 -0.83 14.43 -8.77
C ILE A 102 -0.10 14.91 -10.02
N ARG A 103 -0.79 15.61 -10.91
CA ARG A 103 -0.16 16.22 -12.09
C ARG A 103 0.91 17.22 -11.69
N GLN A 104 0.62 18.08 -10.72
CA GLN A 104 1.59 19.04 -10.22
C GLN A 104 2.79 18.34 -9.59
N GLU A 105 2.57 17.33 -8.79
CA GLU A 105 3.63 16.54 -8.16
C GLU A 105 4.55 15.92 -9.21
N LEU A 106 3.99 15.31 -10.25
CA LEU A 106 4.76 14.67 -11.30
C LEU A 106 5.60 15.67 -12.12
N ARG A 107 5.09 16.87 -12.35
CA ARG A 107 5.77 17.87 -13.15
C ARG A 107 6.79 18.70 -12.40
N THR A 108 6.71 18.72 -11.06
CA THR A 108 7.64 19.47 -10.22
C THR A 108 8.70 18.61 -9.56
N ALA A 109 8.56 17.28 -9.63
CA ALA A 109 9.53 16.36 -9.01
C ALA A 109 10.90 16.49 -9.69
N PRO A 110 11.99 16.57 -8.89
CA PRO A 110 13.34 16.68 -9.45
C PRO A 110 13.67 15.47 -10.32
N GLY A 111 14.21 15.74 -11.52
CA GLY A 111 14.64 14.68 -12.43
C GLY A 111 13.55 14.08 -13.29
N THR A 112 12.30 14.54 -13.19
CA THR A 112 11.27 14.10 -14.10
C THR A 112 11.40 14.83 -15.42
N ALA A 113 11.61 14.08 -16.49
CA ALA A 113 11.46 14.56 -17.84
C ALA A 113 9.96 14.79 -18.09
N ALA A 114 9.63 15.32 -19.27
CA ALA A 114 8.24 15.45 -19.66
C ALA A 114 7.48 14.15 -19.40
N GLU A 115 6.26 14.30 -18.93
CA GLU A 115 5.38 13.19 -18.62
C GLU A 115 5.21 12.25 -19.79
N ILE A 116 5.53 10.98 -19.57
CA ILE A 116 5.46 9.96 -20.62
C ILE A 116 4.12 9.22 -20.53
#